data_5b4a9e2542686ec0691398a58dc4cc12
#
_entry.id   5b4a9e2542686ec0691398a58dc4cc12
#
_cell.length_a   1.000
_cell.length_b   1.000
_cell.length_c   1.000
_cell.angle_alpha   90.00
_cell.angle_beta   90.00
_cell.angle_gamma   90.00
#
_symmetry.space_group_name_H-M   'P 1'
#
loop_
_entity.id
_entity.type
_entity.pdbx_description
1 polymer ?
#
loop_
_entity_poly.entity_id
_entity_poly.type
_entity_poly.pdbx_seq_one_letter_code
_entity_poly.pdbx_strand_id
1 'polypeptide(L)'
;MTKKVLIADDEPNIVISLEFLLRREGFDVVVAVDGEEALNKARSERPDLVLLDVMMPKMNGFDVCQALRADPELAAMRILMLTAKGRETEVSKGLGLGADAYVTKPFSTKELVVQVRSLLEV
;
A
#
# COMPACT_ATOMS: atom_id res chain seq x y z
N MET A 1 3.70 -9.18 18.33
CA MET A 1 2.42 -9.23 17.62
C MET A 1 2.66 -9.13 16.12
N THR A 2 1.87 -9.86 15.35
CA THR A 2 2.02 -9.89 13.90
C THR A 2 1.49 -8.60 13.30
N LYS A 3 2.28 -7.98 12.42
CA LYS A 3 1.84 -6.79 11.69
C LYS A 3 0.95 -7.21 10.52
N LYS A 4 -0.04 -6.39 10.22
CA LYS A 4 -0.99 -6.63 9.15
C LYS A 4 -0.74 -5.66 8.00
N VAL A 5 -0.68 -6.19 6.77
CA VAL A 5 -0.47 -5.39 5.55
C VAL A 5 -1.69 -5.55 4.65
N LEU A 6 -2.23 -4.43 4.18
CA LEU A 6 -3.27 -4.41 3.16
C LEU A 6 -2.61 -4.18 1.81
N ILE A 7 -2.85 -5.09 0.87
CA ILE A 7 -2.37 -4.95 -0.52
C ILE A 7 -3.54 -4.45 -1.35
N ALA A 8 -3.42 -3.24 -1.87
CA ALA A 8 -4.44 -2.61 -2.71
C ALA A 8 -3.90 -2.47 -4.13
N ASP A 9 -4.26 -3.39 -5.01
CA ASP A 9 -3.79 -3.46 -6.39
C ASP A 9 -4.81 -4.25 -7.21
N ASP A 10 -5.09 -3.82 -8.43
CA ASP A 10 -6.05 -4.49 -9.30
C ASP A 10 -5.42 -5.52 -10.26
N GLU A 11 -4.10 -5.67 -10.25
CA GLU A 11 -3.39 -6.64 -11.08
C GLU A 11 -3.25 -7.98 -10.33
N PRO A 12 -3.96 -9.04 -10.75
CA PRO A 12 -3.95 -10.31 -10.01
C PRO A 12 -2.56 -10.90 -9.80
N ASN A 13 -1.69 -10.80 -10.81
CA ASN A 13 -0.33 -11.33 -10.71
C ASN A 13 0.50 -10.63 -9.65
N ILE A 14 0.36 -9.31 -9.56
CA ILE A 14 1.05 -8.50 -8.55
C ILE A 14 0.53 -8.88 -7.16
N VAL A 15 -0.80 -8.98 -7.00
CA VAL A 15 -1.43 -9.33 -5.73
C VAL A 15 -0.94 -10.68 -5.24
N ILE A 16 -0.94 -11.69 -6.11
CA ILE A 16 -0.51 -13.05 -5.75
C ILE A 16 0.95 -13.03 -5.31
N SER A 17 1.81 -12.35 -6.05
CA SER A 17 3.24 -12.28 -5.75
C SER A 17 3.50 -11.58 -4.41
N LEU A 18 2.84 -10.45 -4.17
CA LEU A 18 3.00 -9.70 -2.94
C LEU A 18 2.44 -10.46 -1.74
N GLU A 19 1.28 -11.09 -1.91
CA GLU A 19 0.68 -11.86 -0.83
C GLU A 19 1.58 -13.01 -0.40
N PHE A 20 2.10 -13.77 -1.36
CA PHE A 20 3.03 -14.86 -1.08
C PHE A 20 4.28 -14.34 -0.36
N LEU A 21 4.87 -13.28 -0.90
CA LEU A 21 6.10 -12.71 -0.36
C LEU A 21 5.94 -12.24 1.09
N LEU A 22 4.87 -11.48 1.36
CA LEU A 22 4.67 -10.90 2.68
C LEU A 22 4.23 -11.92 3.71
N ARG A 23 3.43 -12.92 3.33
CA ARG A 23 3.09 -14.02 4.22
C ARG A 23 4.33 -14.82 4.61
N ARG A 24 5.23 -15.05 3.64
CA ARG A 24 6.50 -15.74 3.92
C ARG A 24 7.37 -14.97 4.90
N GLU A 25 7.27 -13.63 4.88
CA GLU A 25 8.03 -12.77 5.80
C GLU A 25 7.37 -12.64 7.18
N GLY A 26 6.24 -13.31 7.40
CA GLY A 26 5.59 -13.34 8.70
C GLY A 26 4.49 -12.31 8.91
N PHE A 27 4.07 -11.59 7.86
CA PHE A 27 2.99 -10.61 7.97
C PHE A 27 1.62 -11.25 7.73
N ASP A 28 0.61 -10.72 8.40
CA ASP A 28 -0.78 -10.98 8.02
C ASP A 28 -1.10 -10.14 6.80
N VAL A 29 -1.85 -10.69 5.85
CA VAL A 29 -2.12 -10.01 4.59
C VAL A 29 -3.63 -9.96 4.33
N VAL A 30 -4.11 -8.78 3.94
CA VAL A 30 -5.47 -8.54 3.46
C VAL A 30 -5.35 -7.96 2.06
N VAL A 31 -6.27 -8.28 1.16
CA VAL A 31 -6.20 -7.85 -0.23
C VAL A 31 -7.44 -7.05 -0.61
N ALA A 32 -7.24 -5.96 -1.36
CA ALA A 32 -8.30 -5.17 -1.99
C ALA A 32 -7.94 -4.99 -3.46
N VAL A 33 -8.94 -5.05 -4.35
CA VAL A 33 -8.72 -5.03 -5.80
C VAL A 33 -9.11 -3.71 -6.46
N ASP A 34 -9.67 -2.78 -5.70
CA ASP A 34 -9.97 -1.42 -6.16
C ASP A 34 -9.89 -0.46 -4.97
N GLY A 35 -9.96 0.84 -5.27
CA GLY A 35 -9.79 1.86 -4.24
C GLY A 35 -10.91 1.91 -3.22
N GLU A 36 -12.14 1.62 -3.63
CA GLU A 36 -13.28 1.59 -2.72
C GLU A 36 -13.13 0.46 -1.71
N GLU A 37 -12.79 -0.74 -2.19
CA GLU A 37 -12.54 -1.89 -1.33
C GLU A 37 -11.36 -1.63 -0.39
N ALA A 38 -10.30 -0.98 -0.91
CA ALA A 38 -9.13 -0.64 -0.11
C ALA A 38 -9.52 0.23 1.08
N LEU A 39 -10.34 1.25 0.86
CA LEU A 39 -10.77 2.15 1.91
C LEU A 39 -11.66 1.42 2.93
N ASN A 40 -12.59 0.59 2.44
CA ASN A 40 -13.47 -0.19 3.31
C ASN A 40 -12.67 -1.16 4.19
N LYS A 41 -11.70 -1.86 3.60
CA LYS A 41 -10.88 -2.81 4.35
C LYS A 41 -9.90 -2.11 5.30
N ALA A 42 -9.40 -0.94 4.95
CA ALA A 42 -8.60 -0.16 5.88
C ALA A 42 -9.38 0.18 7.15
N ARG A 43 -10.66 0.51 6.99
CA ARG A 43 -11.53 0.82 8.12
C ARG A 43 -11.87 -0.40 8.96
N SER A 44 -12.16 -1.54 8.31
CA SER A 44 -12.59 -2.75 9.02
C SER A 44 -11.43 -3.56 9.58
N GLU A 45 -10.32 -3.65 8.86
CA GLU A 45 -9.18 -4.50 9.23
C GLU A 45 -8.09 -3.75 9.99
N ARG A 46 -8.06 -2.45 9.89
CA ARG A 46 -7.05 -1.59 10.55
C ARG A 46 -5.63 -2.10 10.36
N PRO A 47 -5.17 -2.24 9.10
CA PRO A 47 -3.81 -2.71 8.85
C PRO A 47 -2.77 -1.71 9.37
N ASP A 48 -1.57 -2.21 9.61
CA ASP A 48 -0.45 -1.37 10.03
C ASP A 48 0.16 -0.62 8.84
N LEU A 49 0.06 -1.20 7.65
CA LEU A 49 0.60 -0.63 6.43
C LEU A 49 -0.29 -0.97 5.25
N VAL A 50 -0.42 -0.04 4.31
CA VAL A 50 -1.12 -0.24 3.03
C VAL A 50 -0.09 -0.15 1.91
N LEU A 51 -0.01 -1.21 1.09
CA LEU A 51 0.67 -1.16 -0.20
C LEU A 51 -0.38 -0.71 -1.20
N LEU A 52 -0.20 0.47 -1.79
CA LEU A 52 -1.26 1.16 -2.49
C LEU A 52 -0.85 1.49 -3.92
N ASP A 53 -1.45 0.77 -4.88
CA ASP A 53 -1.25 1.06 -6.31
C ASP A 53 -1.90 2.39 -6.66
N VAL A 54 -1.23 3.19 -7.48
CA VAL A 54 -1.76 4.48 -7.93
C VAL A 54 -2.94 4.28 -8.87
N MET A 55 -2.83 3.33 -9.82
CA MET A 55 -3.82 3.15 -10.89
C MET A 55 -4.79 2.01 -10.56
N MET A 56 -5.92 2.37 -9.96
CA MET A 56 -6.96 1.40 -9.62
C MET A 56 -8.34 1.90 -10.07
N PRO A 57 -9.28 0.97 -10.37
CA PRO A 57 -10.67 1.34 -10.67
C PRO A 57 -11.36 1.95 -9.45
N LYS A 58 -12.43 2.66 -9.68
CA LYS A 58 -13.34 3.31 -8.74
C LYS A 58 -12.71 4.48 -8.00
N MET A 59 -11.66 4.26 -7.25
CA MET A 59 -10.85 5.30 -6.61
C MET A 59 -9.39 4.97 -6.84
N ASN A 60 -8.62 5.93 -7.37
CA ASN A 60 -7.19 5.71 -7.54
C ASN A 60 -6.45 5.80 -6.20
N GLY A 61 -5.17 5.43 -6.21
CA GLY A 61 -4.37 5.39 -4.99
C GLY A 61 -4.21 6.75 -4.32
N PHE A 62 -4.19 7.84 -5.09
CA PHE A 62 -4.11 9.19 -4.51
C PHE A 62 -5.36 9.52 -3.70
N ASP A 63 -6.54 9.17 -4.23
CA ASP A 63 -7.80 9.40 -3.53
C ASP A 63 -7.88 8.60 -2.24
N VAL A 64 -7.44 7.35 -2.28
CA VAL A 64 -7.40 6.49 -1.08
C VAL A 64 -6.45 7.06 -0.04
N CYS A 65 -5.25 7.47 -0.46
CA CYS A 65 -4.26 8.06 0.43
C CYS A 65 -4.82 9.30 1.13
N GLN A 66 -5.44 10.18 0.37
CA GLN A 66 -6.02 11.41 0.91
C GLN A 66 -7.13 11.10 1.91
N ALA A 67 -8.00 10.13 1.60
CA ALA A 67 -9.08 9.73 2.49
C ALA A 67 -8.55 9.12 3.79
N LEU A 68 -7.51 8.30 3.71
CA LEU A 68 -6.90 7.70 4.90
C LEU A 68 -6.28 8.76 5.81
N ARG A 69 -5.58 9.74 5.23
CA ARG A 69 -4.96 10.81 6.02
C ARG A 69 -5.97 11.78 6.62
N ALA A 70 -7.15 11.91 6.00
CA ALA A 70 -8.20 12.79 6.51
C ALA A 70 -8.99 12.15 7.65
N ASP A 71 -8.92 10.84 7.83
CA ASP A 71 -9.63 10.12 8.89
C ASP A 71 -8.73 10.01 10.13
N PRO A 72 -9.10 10.66 11.26
CA PRO A 72 -8.25 10.63 12.45
C PRO A 72 -7.95 9.23 12.98
N GLU A 73 -8.84 8.27 12.75
CA GLU A 73 -8.65 6.90 13.22
C GLU A 73 -7.67 6.11 12.36
N LEU A 74 -7.41 6.57 11.13
CA LEU A 74 -6.56 5.88 10.16
C LEU A 74 -5.30 6.67 9.80
N ALA A 75 -5.18 7.90 10.29
CA ALA A 75 -4.14 8.83 9.86
C ALA A 75 -2.72 8.37 10.20
N ALA A 76 -2.56 7.49 11.19
CA ALA A 76 -1.24 6.97 11.58
C ALA A 76 -0.81 5.73 10.78
N MET A 77 -1.68 5.21 9.93
CA MET A 77 -1.37 4.05 9.10
C MET A 77 -0.24 4.36 8.12
N ARG A 78 0.70 3.45 7.95
CA ARG A 78 1.78 3.64 6.98
C ARG A 78 1.28 3.38 5.57
N ILE A 79 1.70 4.21 4.63
CA ILE A 79 1.28 4.09 3.23
C ILE A 79 2.52 4.01 2.35
N LEU A 80 2.65 2.90 1.63
CA LEU A 80 3.70 2.67 0.64
C LEU A 80 3.05 2.62 -0.74
N MET A 81 3.34 3.62 -1.59
CA MET A 81 2.76 3.70 -2.92
C MET A 81 3.49 2.80 -3.90
N LEU A 82 2.74 2.15 -4.79
CA LEU A 82 3.30 1.40 -5.91
C LEU A 82 3.05 2.21 -7.19
N THR A 83 4.14 2.65 -7.83
CA THR A 83 4.06 3.51 -9.01
C THR A 83 4.72 2.85 -10.22
N ALA A 84 4.34 3.28 -11.43
CA ALA A 84 5.01 2.84 -12.64
C ALA A 84 6.35 3.55 -12.79
N LYS A 85 7.33 2.86 -13.38
CA LYS A 85 8.64 3.42 -13.67
C LYS A 85 8.49 4.66 -14.56
N GLY A 86 9.24 5.71 -14.26
CA GLY A 86 9.23 6.94 -15.03
C GLY A 86 8.12 7.91 -14.65
N ARG A 87 7.45 7.68 -13.53
CA ARG A 87 6.32 8.49 -13.07
C ARG A 87 6.68 9.35 -11.86
N GLU A 88 7.77 10.13 -11.94
CA GLU A 88 8.24 10.95 -10.82
C GLU A 88 7.20 11.97 -10.36
N THR A 89 6.36 12.47 -11.26
CA THR A 89 5.28 13.38 -10.89
C THR A 89 4.26 12.70 -9.99
N GLU A 90 3.99 11.41 -10.22
CA GLU A 90 3.11 10.61 -9.35
C GLU A 90 3.71 10.40 -7.98
N VAL A 91 5.02 10.17 -7.92
CA VAL A 91 5.74 10.03 -6.66
C VAL A 91 5.62 11.30 -5.83
N SER A 92 5.93 12.45 -6.43
CA SER A 92 5.84 13.74 -5.74
C SER A 92 4.43 14.01 -5.26
N LYS A 93 3.41 13.72 -6.07
CA LYS A 93 2.01 13.91 -5.71
C LYS A 93 1.62 13.02 -4.53
N GLY A 94 1.99 11.73 -4.56
CA GLY A 94 1.69 10.80 -3.48
C GLY A 94 2.31 11.23 -2.16
N LEU A 95 3.59 11.59 -2.18
CA LEU A 95 4.28 12.06 -0.99
C LEU A 95 3.66 13.35 -0.44
N GLY A 96 3.27 14.26 -1.34
CA GLY A 96 2.59 15.50 -0.97
C GLY A 96 1.22 15.27 -0.35
N LEU A 97 0.55 14.17 -0.67
CA LEU A 97 -0.75 13.79 -0.10
C LEU A 97 -0.62 12.98 1.18
N GLY A 98 0.60 12.66 1.60
CA GLY A 98 0.83 11.98 2.87
C GLY A 98 1.31 10.54 2.80
N ALA A 99 1.69 10.04 1.62
CA ALA A 99 2.33 8.73 1.52
C ALA A 99 3.69 8.78 2.22
N ASP A 100 4.06 7.68 2.88
CA ASP A 100 5.33 7.61 3.61
C ASP A 100 6.51 7.30 2.72
N ALA A 101 6.28 6.51 1.67
CA ALA A 101 7.32 6.11 0.73
C ALA A 101 6.69 5.59 -0.56
N TYR A 102 7.53 5.21 -1.51
CA TYR A 102 7.07 4.63 -2.77
C TYR A 102 8.04 3.54 -3.24
N VAL A 103 7.51 2.62 -4.04
CA VAL A 103 8.30 1.61 -4.75
C VAL A 103 7.84 1.60 -6.20
N THR A 104 8.80 1.53 -7.12
CA THR A 104 8.52 1.54 -8.55
C THR A 104 8.30 0.13 -9.09
N LYS A 105 7.28 -0.05 -9.92
CA LYS A 105 7.07 -1.31 -10.65
C LYS A 105 7.90 -1.30 -11.95
N PRO A 106 8.55 -2.39 -12.32
CA PRO A 106 8.72 -3.62 -11.55
C PRO A 106 9.66 -3.41 -10.37
N PHE A 107 9.34 -4.03 -9.24
CA PHE A 107 10.12 -3.87 -8.02
C PHE A 107 10.96 -5.11 -7.73
N SER A 108 12.07 -4.91 -7.02
CA SER A 108 12.83 -5.99 -6.41
C SER A 108 12.09 -6.47 -5.17
N THR A 109 11.90 -7.78 -5.02
CA THR A 109 11.24 -8.34 -3.84
C THR A 109 12.00 -7.99 -2.56
N LYS A 110 13.34 -8.00 -2.64
CA LYS A 110 14.19 -7.63 -1.51
C LYS A 110 13.99 -6.17 -1.12
N GLU A 111 13.98 -5.27 -2.09
CA GLU A 111 13.77 -3.84 -1.85
C GLU A 111 12.39 -3.59 -1.23
N LEU A 112 11.36 -4.25 -1.73
CA LEU A 112 10.01 -4.10 -1.19
C LEU A 112 9.96 -4.53 0.28
N VAL A 113 10.53 -5.68 0.61
CA VAL A 113 10.55 -6.18 1.98
C VAL A 113 11.31 -5.22 2.90
N VAL A 114 12.45 -4.70 2.45
CA VAL A 114 13.22 -3.72 3.23
C VAL A 114 12.39 -2.47 3.52
N GLN A 115 11.67 -1.95 2.52
CA GLN A 115 10.81 -0.79 2.69
C GLN A 115 9.67 -1.06 3.67
N VAL A 116 9.01 -2.21 3.54
CA VAL A 116 7.91 -2.58 4.43
C VAL A 116 8.40 -2.68 5.88
N ARG A 117 9.50 -3.38 6.09
CA ARG A 117 10.06 -3.53 7.44
C ARG A 117 10.50 -2.20 8.03
N SER A 118 11.12 -1.35 7.22
CA SER A 118 11.55 -0.02 7.66
C SER A 118 10.38 0.83 8.14
N LEU A 119 9.30 0.85 7.36
CA LEU A 119 8.11 1.64 7.70
C LEU A 119 7.39 1.08 8.95
N LEU A 120 7.42 -0.22 9.15
CA LEU A 120 6.81 -0.87 10.30
C LEU A 120 7.76 -0.99 11.50
N GLU A 121 9.01 -0.64 11.32
CA GLU A 121 10.04 -0.69 12.36
C GLU A 121 10.24 -2.12 12.92
N VAL A 122 10.28 -3.07 12.01
CA VAL A 122 10.47 -4.49 12.40
C VAL A 122 11.60 -5.17 11.62
#